data_3b1c29c0fc6c808fb1ffe824202be439
#
_entry.id   3b1c29c0fc6c808fb1ffe824202be439
#
_cell.length_a   1.000
_cell.length_b   1.000
_cell.length_c   1.000
_cell.angle_alpha   90.00
_cell.angle_beta   90.00
_cell.angle_gamma   90.00
#
_symmetry.space_group_name_H-M   'P 1'
#
loop_
_entity.id
_entity.type
_entity.pdbx_description
1 polymer ?
#
loop_
_entity_poly.entity_id
_entity_poly.type
_entity_poly.pdbx_seq_one_letter_code
_entity_poly.pdbx_strand_id
1 'polypeptide(L)'
;KPNPKNLVQIFGNKHTWALTLLYTCSFGAFSGYAAALGILVGKEFPEIPFASIAFVGPLVAGALRPVGGWLADKINSGTKVTFISLITLCVTTTLIPVGVNMHNFPFFFAMSVLTFVCCGFATGATFRMIPHVFGNPLLSSLITGFVAAVAAYGAFITPKIFGFTYTTFGSIYPAFVALLVFNLVTVAVCFWFYVRKSANMNV
;
A
#
# COMPACT_ATOMS: atom_id res chain seq x y z
N LYS A 1 7.67 4.34 30.54
CA LYS A 1 7.61 5.62 29.81
C LYS A 1 8.61 5.55 28.63
N PRO A 2 8.25 6.01 27.45
CA PRO A 2 9.19 6.03 26.33
C PRO A 2 10.38 6.94 26.68
N ASN A 3 11.58 6.37 26.63
CA ASN A 3 12.80 7.12 26.86
C ASN A 3 13.20 7.80 25.54
N PRO A 4 13.64 9.08 25.52
CA PRO A 4 14.12 9.75 24.30
C PRO A 4 15.17 8.96 23.52
N LYS A 5 16.00 8.16 24.21
CA LYS A 5 16.98 7.25 23.58
C LYS A 5 16.34 6.21 22.67
N ASN A 6 15.13 5.72 23.03
CA ASN A 6 14.41 4.75 22.19
C ASN A 6 13.88 5.37 20.89
N LEU A 7 13.52 6.66 20.92
CA LEU A 7 13.11 7.39 19.73
C LEU A 7 14.26 7.56 18.75
N VAL A 8 15.45 7.89 19.23
CA VAL A 8 16.65 8.01 18.37
C VAL A 8 16.99 6.67 17.72
N GLN A 9 16.84 5.55 18.44
CA GLN A 9 17.08 4.20 17.90
C GLN A 9 16.12 3.86 16.75
N ILE A 10 14.86 4.34 16.80
CA ILE A 10 13.88 4.12 15.73
C ILE A 10 14.38 4.73 14.41
N PHE A 11 14.82 5.98 14.45
CA PHE A 11 15.26 6.71 13.25
C PHE A 11 16.57 6.18 12.67
N GLY A 12 17.45 5.66 13.51
CA GLY A 12 18.75 5.08 13.09
C GLY A 12 18.65 3.68 12.47
N ASN A 13 17.52 2.99 12.61
CA ASN A 13 17.38 1.63 12.14
C ASN A 13 16.84 1.57 10.70
N LYS A 14 17.62 0.99 9.78
CA LYS A 14 17.25 0.81 8.36
C LYS A 14 15.95 0.02 8.16
N HIS A 15 15.64 -0.93 9.05
CA HIS A 15 14.40 -1.71 8.99
C HIS A 15 13.16 -0.88 9.30
N THR A 16 13.28 0.15 10.15
CA THR A 16 12.20 1.11 10.38
C THR A 16 11.79 1.78 9.08
N TRP A 17 12.74 2.28 8.30
CA TRP A 17 12.48 2.95 7.04
C TRP A 17 11.98 1.99 5.96
N ALA A 18 12.52 0.77 5.90
CA ALA A 18 12.04 -0.25 4.98
C ALA A 18 10.57 -0.60 5.25
N LEU A 19 10.21 -0.90 6.52
CA LEU A 19 8.82 -1.19 6.90
C LEU A 19 7.90 0.02 6.72
N THR A 20 8.39 1.24 6.96
CA THR A 20 7.65 2.47 6.68
C THR A 20 7.32 2.59 5.20
N LEU A 21 8.27 2.30 4.31
CA LEU A 21 8.05 2.32 2.87
C LEU A 21 7.02 1.26 2.45
N LEU A 22 7.17 0.01 2.93
CA LEU A 22 6.22 -1.08 2.64
C LEU A 22 4.80 -0.71 3.08
N TYR A 23 4.67 -0.16 4.28
CA TYR A 23 3.36 0.22 4.82
C TYR A 23 2.80 1.47 4.13
N THR A 24 3.64 2.44 3.75
CA THR A 24 3.20 3.60 2.96
C THR A 24 2.71 3.17 1.58
N CYS A 25 3.35 2.20 0.95
CA CYS A 25 2.90 1.64 -0.31
C CYS A 25 1.55 0.92 -0.19
N SER A 26 1.38 0.10 0.86
CA SER A 26 0.15 -0.68 1.03
C SER A 26 -0.99 0.15 1.62
N PHE A 27 -0.78 0.89 2.70
CA PHE A 27 -1.83 1.66 3.38
C PHE A 27 -1.97 3.08 2.81
N GLY A 28 -0.87 3.80 2.67
CA GLY A 28 -0.89 5.20 2.23
C GLY A 28 -1.39 5.33 0.79
N ALA A 29 -0.87 4.48 -0.11
CA ALA A 29 -1.29 4.49 -1.50
C ALA A 29 -2.76 4.07 -1.66
N PHE A 30 -3.24 3.03 -0.94
CA PHE A 30 -4.64 2.63 -1.04
C PHE A 30 -5.60 3.70 -0.51
N SER A 31 -5.28 4.31 0.64
CA SER A 31 -6.11 5.37 1.23
C SER A 31 -6.22 6.58 0.29
N GLY A 32 -5.09 6.96 -0.31
CA GLY A 32 -5.05 8.04 -1.27
C GLY A 32 -5.72 7.69 -2.60
N TYR A 33 -5.58 6.45 -3.08
CA TYR A 33 -6.27 5.98 -4.28
C TYR A 33 -7.78 5.93 -4.06
N ALA A 34 -8.24 5.47 -2.89
CA ALA A 34 -9.66 5.50 -2.53
C ALA A 34 -10.25 6.92 -2.59
N ALA A 35 -9.50 7.91 -2.07
CA ALA A 35 -9.90 9.31 -2.14
C ALA A 35 -9.89 9.87 -3.56
N ALA A 36 -8.94 9.46 -4.40
CA ALA A 36 -8.85 9.88 -5.80
C ALA A 36 -9.87 9.20 -6.71
N LEU A 37 -10.34 8.01 -6.33
CA LEU A 37 -11.18 7.15 -7.18
C LEU A 37 -12.51 7.82 -7.57
N GLY A 38 -13.10 8.61 -6.67
CA GLY A 38 -14.32 9.36 -6.97
C GLY A 38 -14.12 10.41 -8.07
N ILE A 39 -13.01 11.12 -8.04
CA ILE A 39 -12.64 12.10 -9.07
C ILE A 39 -12.39 11.40 -10.40
N LEU A 40 -11.68 10.28 -10.33
CA LEU A 40 -11.29 9.48 -11.49
C LEU A 40 -12.52 8.91 -12.22
N VAL A 41 -13.42 8.26 -11.47
CA VAL A 41 -14.66 7.71 -12.06
C VAL A 41 -15.57 8.81 -12.57
N GLY A 42 -15.74 9.92 -11.83
CA GLY A 42 -16.58 11.03 -12.28
C GLY A 42 -16.08 11.70 -13.56
N LYS A 43 -14.80 11.55 -13.92
CA LYS A 43 -14.22 12.12 -15.15
C LYS A 43 -14.17 11.12 -16.30
N GLU A 44 -13.78 9.88 -16.03
CA GLU A 44 -13.57 8.86 -17.04
C GLU A 44 -14.83 8.02 -17.34
N PHE A 45 -15.76 7.97 -16.38
CA PHE A 45 -17.02 7.20 -16.46
C PHE A 45 -18.19 7.99 -15.87
N PRO A 46 -18.55 9.16 -16.44
CA PRO A 46 -19.55 10.07 -15.87
C PRO A 46 -20.96 9.46 -15.77
N GLU A 47 -21.23 8.42 -16.56
CA GLU A 47 -22.51 7.68 -16.58
C GLU A 47 -22.68 6.77 -15.35
N ILE A 48 -21.61 6.50 -14.59
CA ILE A 48 -21.65 5.57 -13.47
C ILE A 48 -21.94 6.34 -12.17
N PRO A 49 -23.00 5.98 -11.43
CA PRO A 49 -23.32 6.56 -10.12
C PRO A 49 -22.34 6.03 -9.05
N PHE A 50 -21.07 6.44 -9.14
CA PHE A 50 -19.97 5.89 -8.32
C PHE A 50 -20.20 6.06 -6.82
N ALA A 51 -20.93 7.09 -6.38
CA ALA A 51 -21.20 7.34 -4.97
C ALA A 51 -21.81 6.12 -4.24
N SER A 52 -22.62 5.32 -4.93
CA SER A 52 -23.24 4.11 -4.38
C SER A 52 -22.30 2.91 -4.20
N ILE A 53 -21.14 2.92 -4.85
CA ILE A 53 -20.14 1.82 -4.80
C ILE A 53 -18.78 2.28 -4.27
N ALA A 54 -18.63 3.56 -3.97
CA ALA A 54 -17.36 4.16 -3.51
C ALA A 54 -16.79 3.49 -2.25
N PHE A 55 -17.65 2.96 -1.38
CA PHE A 55 -17.26 2.31 -0.13
C PHE A 55 -16.64 0.92 -0.32
N VAL A 56 -16.87 0.25 -1.47
CA VAL A 56 -16.45 -1.14 -1.69
C VAL A 56 -14.94 -1.31 -1.54
N GLY A 57 -14.15 -0.43 -2.14
CA GLY A 57 -12.69 -0.50 -2.06
C GLY A 57 -12.16 -0.41 -0.62
N PRO A 58 -12.44 0.67 0.12
CA PRO A 58 -12.03 0.80 1.51
C PRO A 58 -12.55 -0.31 2.42
N LEU A 59 -13.79 -0.79 2.20
CA LEU A 59 -14.36 -1.89 2.96
C LEU A 59 -13.57 -3.18 2.75
N VAL A 60 -13.31 -3.54 1.49
CA VAL A 60 -12.55 -4.74 1.12
C VAL A 60 -11.13 -4.68 1.71
N ALA A 61 -10.43 -3.56 1.52
CA ALA A 61 -9.08 -3.40 2.09
C ALA A 61 -9.08 -3.51 3.61
N GLY A 62 -10.04 -2.87 4.28
CA GLY A 62 -10.18 -2.90 5.74
C GLY A 62 -10.45 -4.31 6.27
N ALA A 63 -11.41 -5.02 5.67
CA ALA A 63 -11.81 -6.37 6.05
C ALA A 63 -10.69 -7.41 5.82
N LEU A 64 -9.84 -7.21 4.81
CA LEU A 64 -8.76 -8.14 4.48
C LEU A 64 -7.46 -7.92 5.27
N ARG A 65 -7.32 -6.84 6.03
CA ARG A 65 -6.15 -6.64 6.92
C ARG A 65 -5.97 -7.76 7.94
N PRO A 66 -6.99 -8.12 8.74
CA PRO A 66 -6.85 -9.25 9.67
C PRO A 66 -6.55 -10.55 8.94
N VAL A 67 -7.16 -10.76 7.78
CA VAL A 67 -6.94 -11.96 6.95
C VAL A 67 -5.50 -12.03 6.45
N GLY A 68 -4.92 -10.90 6.04
CA GLY A 68 -3.51 -10.82 5.63
C GLY A 68 -2.54 -11.15 6.77
N GLY A 69 -2.82 -10.64 7.97
CA GLY A 69 -2.06 -11.00 9.18
C GLY A 69 -2.18 -12.48 9.53
N TRP A 70 -3.41 -13.00 9.57
CA TRP A 70 -3.66 -14.43 9.81
C TRP A 70 -2.99 -15.34 8.77
N LEU A 71 -3.05 -14.99 7.49
CA LEU A 71 -2.38 -15.76 6.43
C LEU A 71 -0.86 -15.75 6.64
N ALA A 72 -0.30 -14.59 6.99
CA ALA A 72 1.12 -14.45 7.29
C ALA A 72 1.54 -15.31 8.49
N ASP A 73 0.69 -15.44 9.52
CA ASP A 73 0.91 -16.34 10.66
C ASP A 73 0.83 -17.81 10.22
N LYS A 74 -0.18 -18.16 9.44
CA LYS A 74 -0.40 -19.56 8.97
C LYS A 74 0.76 -20.07 8.12
N ILE A 75 1.33 -19.25 7.24
CA ILE A 75 2.48 -19.62 6.42
C ILE A 75 3.82 -19.29 7.08
N ASN A 76 3.78 -18.77 8.31
CA ASN A 76 4.92 -18.33 9.09
C ASN A 76 5.86 -17.38 8.33
N SER A 77 5.31 -16.51 7.51
CA SER A 77 6.08 -15.51 6.75
C SER A 77 5.22 -14.32 6.31
N GLY A 78 5.36 -13.20 7.00
CA GLY A 78 4.78 -11.91 6.60
C GLY A 78 5.41 -11.39 5.30
N THR A 79 6.71 -11.65 5.13
CA THR A 79 7.46 -11.28 3.93
C THR A 79 6.85 -11.83 2.64
N LYS A 80 6.49 -13.13 2.62
CA LYS A 80 5.92 -13.76 1.42
C LYS A 80 4.59 -13.13 1.05
N VAL A 81 3.70 -12.94 2.03
CA VAL A 81 2.39 -12.31 1.79
C VAL A 81 2.57 -10.88 1.29
N THR A 82 3.40 -10.09 1.96
CA THR A 82 3.67 -8.71 1.56
C THR A 82 4.28 -8.65 0.15
N PHE A 83 5.28 -9.47 -0.14
CA PHE A 83 5.98 -9.46 -1.43
C PHE A 83 5.07 -9.84 -2.60
N ILE A 84 4.29 -10.91 -2.47
CA ILE A 84 3.31 -11.32 -3.49
C ILE A 84 2.27 -10.22 -3.71
N SER A 85 1.75 -9.63 -2.63
CA SER A 85 0.78 -8.55 -2.72
C SER A 85 1.35 -7.31 -3.43
N LEU A 86 2.62 -6.95 -3.17
CA LEU A 86 3.29 -5.82 -3.82
C LEU A 86 3.52 -6.08 -5.33
N ILE A 87 3.87 -7.31 -5.72
CA ILE A 87 3.99 -7.67 -7.14
C ILE A 87 2.62 -7.55 -7.83
N THR A 88 1.57 -8.08 -7.20
CA THR A 88 0.21 -7.97 -7.74
C THR A 88 -0.25 -6.50 -7.82
N LEU A 89 0.16 -5.65 -6.86
CA LEU A 89 -0.07 -4.21 -6.94
C LEU A 89 0.59 -3.57 -8.16
N CYS A 90 1.79 -3.96 -8.53
CA CYS A 90 2.42 -3.48 -9.76
C CYS A 90 1.59 -3.85 -10.99
N VAL A 91 1.11 -5.10 -11.05
CA VAL A 91 0.27 -5.59 -12.15
C VAL A 91 -1.05 -4.81 -12.23
N THR A 92 -1.77 -4.66 -11.12
CA THR A 92 -3.05 -3.94 -11.11
C THR A 92 -2.88 -2.46 -11.43
N THR A 93 -1.82 -1.83 -10.92
CA THR A 93 -1.50 -0.41 -11.22
C THR A 93 -1.27 -0.19 -12.72
N THR A 94 -0.75 -1.16 -13.45
CA THR A 94 -0.60 -1.08 -14.91
C THR A 94 -1.89 -1.39 -15.66
N LEU A 95 -2.74 -2.26 -15.14
CA LEU A 95 -3.98 -2.69 -15.79
C LEU A 95 -5.14 -1.70 -15.60
N ILE A 96 -5.18 -0.94 -14.51
CA ILE A 96 -6.23 0.06 -14.26
C ILE A 96 -6.33 1.09 -15.39
N PRO A 97 -5.23 1.75 -15.84
CA PRO A 97 -5.28 2.68 -16.98
C PRO A 97 -5.71 2.01 -18.28
N VAL A 98 -5.42 0.73 -18.48
CA VAL A 98 -5.91 -0.01 -19.66
C VAL A 98 -7.43 -0.09 -19.64
N GLY A 99 -8.04 -0.36 -18.48
CA GLY A 99 -9.50 -0.37 -18.33
C GLY A 99 -10.14 0.99 -18.66
N VAL A 100 -9.48 2.07 -18.26
CA VAL A 100 -9.89 3.44 -18.60
C VAL A 100 -9.82 3.66 -20.12
N ASN A 101 -8.70 3.29 -20.75
CA ASN A 101 -8.50 3.46 -22.18
C ASN A 101 -9.49 2.66 -23.05
N MET A 102 -9.91 1.50 -22.54
CA MET A 102 -10.92 0.65 -23.19
C MET A 102 -12.36 1.11 -22.90
N HIS A 103 -12.57 2.17 -22.10
CA HIS A 103 -13.88 2.58 -21.57
C HIS A 103 -14.67 1.41 -20.96
N ASN A 104 -13.97 0.44 -20.36
CA ASN A 104 -14.57 -0.75 -19.76
C ASN A 104 -14.61 -0.61 -18.24
N PHE A 105 -15.68 -0.04 -17.71
CA PHE A 105 -15.86 0.17 -16.27
C PHE A 105 -15.78 -1.13 -15.45
N PRO A 106 -16.44 -2.25 -15.82
CA PRO A 106 -16.31 -3.50 -15.09
C PRO A 106 -14.86 -3.98 -14.92
N PHE A 107 -14.05 -3.90 -15.96
CA PHE A 107 -12.64 -4.26 -15.91
C PHE A 107 -11.83 -3.29 -15.03
N PHE A 108 -12.02 -1.99 -15.21
CA PHE A 108 -11.41 -0.95 -14.38
C PHE A 108 -11.74 -1.17 -12.90
N PHE A 109 -13.02 -1.40 -12.58
CA PHE A 109 -13.49 -1.60 -11.21
C PHE A 109 -12.94 -2.89 -10.59
N ALA A 110 -12.93 -3.99 -11.35
CA ALA A 110 -12.36 -5.27 -10.90
C ALA A 110 -10.86 -5.13 -10.56
N MET A 111 -10.08 -4.45 -11.40
CA MET A 111 -8.66 -4.21 -11.14
C MET A 111 -8.46 -3.27 -9.94
N SER A 112 -9.32 -2.27 -9.77
CA SER A 112 -9.31 -1.39 -8.60
C SER A 112 -9.63 -2.17 -7.31
N VAL A 113 -10.64 -3.03 -7.31
CA VAL A 113 -10.97 -3.88 -6.17
C VAL A 113 -9.81 -4.84 -5.85
N LEU A 114 -9.19 -5.44 -6.86
CA LEU A 114 -8.02 -6.31 -6.67
C LEU A 114 -6.85 -5.53 -6.05
N THR A 115 -6.65 -4.27 -6.43
CA THR A 115 -5.68 -3.37 -5.78
C THR A 115 -5.99 -3.24 -4.28
N PHE A 116 -7.25 -3.01 -3.90
CA PHE A 116 -7.66 -2.92 -2.50
C PHE A 116 -7.47 -4.24 -1.75
N VAL A 117 -7.73 -5.38 -2.38
CA VAL A 117 -7.45 -6.72 -1.82
C VAL A 117 -5.96 -6.85 -1.48
N CYS A 118 -5.09 -6.57 -2.44
CA CYS A 118 -3.64 -6.65 -2.24
C CYS A 118 -3.14 -5.70 -1.16
N CYS A 119 -3.67 -4.48 -1.13
CA CYS A 119 -3.35 -3.50 -0.08
C CYS A 119 -3.77 -3.99 1.31
N GLY A 120 -4.95 -4.59 1.44
CA GLY A 120 -5.40 -5.19 2.69
C GLY A 120 -4.46 -6.29 3.18
N PHE A 121 -4.13 -7.26 2.33
CA PHE A 121 -3.19 -8.33 2.66
C PHE A 121 -1.79 -7.81 3.02
N ALA A 122 -1.22 -6.92 2.20
CA ALA A 122 0.10 -6.36 2.44
C ALA A 122 0.16 -5.57 3.75
N THR A 123 -0.89 -4.80 4.06
CA THR A 123 -0.98 -4.01 5.29
C THR A 123 -0.98 -4.89 6.53
N GLY A 124 -1.81 -5.95 6.55
CA GLY A 124 -1.87 -6.89 7.67
C GLY A 124 -0.57 -7.67 7.86
N ALA A 125 0.00 -8.17 6.77
CA ALA A 125 1.26 -8.89 6.79
C ALA A 125 2.44 -8.00 7.23
N THR A 126 2.49 -6.74 6.79
CA THR A 126 3.56 -5.81 7.20
C THR A 126 3.51 -5.52 8.70
N PHE A 127 2.32 -5.38 9.29
CA PHE A 127 2.20 -5.19 10.74
C PHE A 127 2.67 -6.41 11.53
N ARG A 128 2.43 -7.62 11.04
CA ARG A 128 2.98 -8.83 11.63
C ARG A 128 4.51 -8.85 11.59
N MET A 129 5.14 -8.32 10.54
CA MET A 129 6.61 -8.29 10.42
C MET A 129 7.28 -7.43 11.51
N ILE A 130 6.65 -6.33 11.96
CA ILE A 130 7.26 -5.38 12.90
C ILE A 130 7.76 -6.05 14.18
N PRO A 131 6.94 -6.78 14.97
CA PRO A 131 7.42 -7.43 16.19
C PRO A 131 8.45 -8.54 15.93
N HIS A 132 8.39 -9.20 14.79
CA HIS A 132 9.38 -10.22 14.42
C HIS A 132 10.76 -9.62 14.11
N VAL A 133 10.79 -8.44 13.47
CA VAL A 133 12.04 -7.74 13.14
C VAL A 133 12.69 -7.13 14.38
N PHE A 134 11.91 -6.58 15.29
CA PHE A 134 12.45 -5.80 16.41
C PHE A 134 12.53 -6.56 17.75
N GLY A 135 11.77 -7.64 17.92
CA GLY A 135 11.84 -8.52 19.09
C GLY A 135 11.48 -7.90 20.44
N ASN A 136 11.46 -6.56 20.56
CA ASN A 136 11.16 -5.82 21.78
C ASN A 136 9.74 -5.22 21.69
N PRO A 137 8.79 -5.58 22.57
CA PRO A 137 7.40 -5.10 22.50
C PRO A 137 7.26 -3.58 22.55
N LEU A 138 8.05 -2.90 23.38
CA LEU A 138 8.00 -1.44 23.48
C LEU A 138 8.49 -0.78 22.19
N LEU A 139 9.60 -1.26 21.64
CA LEU A 139 10.16 -0.74 20.40
C LEU A 139 9.23 -1.02 19.21
N SER A 140 8.66 -2.22 19.14
CA SER A 140 7.68 -2.60 18.12
C SER A 140 6.44 -1.71 18.15
N SER A 141 5.91 -1.41 19.34
CA SER A 141 4.76 -0.50 19.49
C SER A 141 5.07 0.92 19.01
N LEU A 142 6.23 1.47 19.36
CA LEU A 142 6.67 2.80 18.92
C LEU A 142 6.86 2.85 17.40
N ILE A 143 7.47 1.81 16.82
CA ILE A 143 7.69 1.71 15.37
C ILE A 143 6.35 1.57 14.65
N THR A 144 5.42 0.76 15.15
CA THR A 144 4.08 0.63 14.56
C THR A 144 3.39 1.99 14.50
N GLY A 145 3.43 2.77 15.59
CA GLY A 145 2.88 4.13 15.60
C GLY A 145 3.56 5.06 14.60
N PHE A 146 4.89 5.04 14.52
CA PHE A 146 5.65 5.84 13.58
C PHE A 146 5.33 5.47 12.12
N VAL A 147 5.38 4.19 11.79
CA VAL A 147 5.08 3.66 10.45
C VAL A 147 3.67 4.05 10.01
N ALA A 148 2.68 3.91 10.91
CA ALA A 148 1.30 4.29 10.62
C ALA A 148 1.14 5.81 10.40
N ALA A 149 1.80 6.63 11.23
CA ALA A 149 1.76 8.08 11.11
C ALA A 149 2.36 8.56 9.78
N VAL A 150 3.53 8.02 9.40
CA VAL A 150 4.17 8.39 8.12
C VAL A 150 3.32 7.93 6.93
N ALA A 151 2.79 6.71 6.97
CA ALA A 151 1.96 6.19 5.89
C ALA A 151 0.67 7.00 5.67
N ALA A 152 0.13 7.65 6.71
CA ALA A 152 -1.05 8.51 6.59
C ALA A 152 -0.83 9.69 5.63
N TYR A 153 0.42 10.18 5.47
CA TYR A 153 0.73 11.20 4.47
C TYR A 153 0.49 10.73 3.04
N GLY A 154 0.58 9.42 2.77
CA GLY A 154 0.25 8.84 1.47
C GLY A 154 -1.20 9.10 1.06
N ALA A 155 -2.13 9.11 2.02
CA ALA A 155 -3.53 9.44 1.80
C ALA A 155 -3.75 10.86 1.26
N PHE A 156 -2.85 11.78 1.60
CA PHE A 156 -2.88 13.15 1.14
C PHE A 156 -2.11 13.35 -0.17
N ILE A 157 -0.96 12.71 -0.30
CA ILE A 157 -0.06 12.87 -1.45
C ILE A 157 -0.68 12.26 -2.72
N THR A 158 -1.26 11.07 -2.62
CA THR A 158 -1.81 10.36 -3.79
C THR A 158 -2.91 11.14 -4.51
N PRO A 159 -3.97 11.65 -3.86
CA PRO A 159 -4.98 12.46 -4.55
C PRO A 159 -4.41 13.74 -5.17
N LYS A 160 -3.40 14.36 -4.53
CA LYS A 160 -2.71 15.52 -5.10
C LYS A 160 -1.96 15.18 -6.39
N ILE A 161 -1.31 14.03 -6.45
CA ILE A 161 -0.65 13.56 -7.68
C ILE A 161 -1.69 13.40 -8.79
N PHE A 162 -2.82 12.73 -8.52
CA PHE A 162 -3.90 12.59 -9.51
C PHE A 162 -4.46 13.94 -9.94
N GLY A 163 -4.76 14.84 -9.00
CA GLY A 163 -5.25 16.19 -9.30
C GLY A 163 -4.26 16.98 -10.14
N PHE A 164 -2.99 17.00 -9.76
CA PHE A 164 -1.93 17.70 -10.47
C PHE A 164 -1.73 17.17 -11.90
N THR A 165 -1.66 15.85 -12.06
CA THR A 165 -1.46 15.26 -13.40
C THR A 165 -2.65 15.54 -14.31
N TYR A 166 -3.86 15.52 -13.76
CA TYR A 166 -5.05 15.81 -14.53
C TYR A 166 -5.11 17.30 -14.96
N THR A 167 -4.79 18.23 -14.07
CA THR A 167 -4.80 19.67 -14.39
C THR A 167 -3.68 20.07 -15.33
N THR A 168 -2.51 19.42 -15.23
CA THR A 168 -1.32 19.80 -16.01
C THR A 168 -1.25 19.10 -17.36
N PHE A 169 -1.61 17.81 -17.41
CA PHE A 169 -1.46 16.97 -18.61
C PHE A 169 -2.81 16.56 -19.23
N GLY A 170 -3.93 16.89 -18.60
CA GLY A 170 -5.26 16.45 -19.05
C GLY A 170 -5.46 14.92 -18.98
N SER A 171 -4.58 14.22 -18.26
CA SER A 171 -4.50 12.76 -18.26
C SER A 171 -4.15 12.21 -16.88
N ILE A 172 -4.66 11.01 -16.59
CA ILE A 172 -4.37 10.26 -15.36
C ILE A 172 -3.12 9.37 -15.48
N TYR A 173 -2.64 9.11 -16.70
CA TYR A 173 -1.53 8.18 -16.93
C TYR A 173 -0.26 8.53 -16.15
N PRO A 174 0.19 9.80 -16.07
CA PRO A 174 1.40 10.12 -15.32
C PRO A 174 1.28 9.81 -13.83
N ALA A 175 0.07 9.90 -13.25
CA ALA A 175 -0.17 9.51 -11.85
C ALA A 175 0.03 8.00 -11.65
N PHE A 176 -0.51 7.17 -12.55
CA PHE A 176 -0.31 5.73 -12.49
C PHE A 176 1.15 5.32 -12.74
N VAL A 177 1.86 6.02 -13.62
CA VAL A 177 3.31 5.81 -13.80
C VAL A 177 4.07 6.13 -12.51
N ALA A 178 3.77 7.24 -11.85
CA ALA A 178 4.39 7.60 -10.57
C ALA A 178 4.11 6.55 -9.48
N LEU A 179 2.86 6.06 -9.37
CA LEU A 179 2.49 4.99 -8.46
C LEU A 179 3.21 3.69 -8.80
N LEU A 180 3.32 3.32 -10.07
CA LEU A 180 4.02 2.12 -10.50
C LEU A 180 5.51 2.18 -10.13
N VAL A 181 6.17 3.31 -10.37
CA VAL A 181 7.57 3.52 -9.97
C VAL A 181 7.72 3.36 -8.45
N PHE A 182 6.82 3.96 -7.69
CA PHE A 182 6.81 3.82 -6.22
C PHE A 182 6.61 2.36 -5.78
N ASN A 183 5.69 1.63 -6.39
CA ASN A 183 5.45 0.21 -6.12
C ASN A 183 6.70 -0.63 -6.46
N LEU A 184 7.33 -0.40 -7.61
CA LEU A 184 8.55 -1.12 -8.02
C LEU A 184 9.73 -0.88 -7.08
N VAL A 185 9.94 0.37 -6.64
CA VAL A 185 10.94 0.69 -5.61
C VAL A 185 10.63 -0.06 -4.31
N THR A 186 9.36 -0.12 -3.91
CA THR A 186 8.94 -0.83 -2.71
C THR A 186 9.15 -2.35 -2.83
N VAL A 187 8.85 -2.94 -4.00
CA VAL A 187 9.14 -4.36 -4.30
C VAL A 187 10.65 -4.62 -4.19
N ALA A 188 11.47 -3.75 -4.77
CA ALA A 188 12.94 -3.89 -4.70
C ALA A 188 13.46 -3.82 -3.27
N VAL A 189 12.95 -2.89 -2.45
CA VAL A 189 13.30 -2.78 -1.03
C VAL A 189 12.83 -4.01 -0.26
N CYS A 190 11.60 -4.49 -0.48
CA CYS A 190 11.10 -5.71 0.14
C CYS A 190 11.97 -6.93 -0.20
N PHE A 191 12.32 -7.08 -1.47
CA PHE A 191 13.20 -8.15 -1.93
C PHE A 191 14.57 -8.08 -1.27
N TRP A 192 15.20 -6.90 -1.28
CA TRP A 192 16.56 -6.70 -0.77
C TRP A 192 16.68 -6.96 0.74
N PHE A 193 15.70 -6.45 1.53
CA PHE A 193 15.77 -6.52 2.99
C PHE A 193 15.21 -7.82 3.57
N TYR A 194 14.21 -8.45 2.91
CA TYR A 194 13.43 -9.52 3.54
C TYR A 194 13.36 -10.82 2.73
N VAL A 195 13.41 -10.78 1.40
CA VAL A 195 13.29 -11.99 0.54
C VAL A 195 14.64 -12.61 0.24
N ARG A 196 15.69 -11.79 0.08
CA ARG A 196 17.02 -12.25 -0.29
C ARG A 196 17.57 -13.17 0.79
N LYS A 197 18.13 -14.34 0.39
CA LYS A 197 18.66 -15.39 1.29
C LYS A 197 19.68 -14.90 2.33
N SER A 198 20.36 -13.78 2.11
CA SER A 198 21.28 -13.18 3.08
C SER A 198 20.58 -12.38 4.19
N ALA A 199 19.30 -12.08 4.02
CA ALA A 199 18.47 -11.37 5.01
C ALA A 199 17.80 -12.32 6.00
N ASN A 200 18.28 -13.53 6.21
CA ASN A 200 17.80 -14.66 7.02
C ASN A 200 16.96 -14.31 8.27
N MET A 201 16.01 -13.40 8.13
CA MET A 201 14.98 -13.18 9.12
C MET A 201 13.75 -13.99 8.67
N ASN A 202 13.40 -15.04 9.41
CA ASN A 202 12.12 -15.75 9.28
C ASN A 202 10.99 -14.79 9.70
N VAL A 203 10.75 -13.78 8.86
CA VAL A 203 9.80 -12.70 9.10
C VAL A 203 8.58 -12.87 8.23
#